data_1df971c7647945a81a28e5436beb107d
#
_entry.id   1df971c7647945a81a28e5436beb107d
#
_cell.length_a   1.000
_cell.length_b   1.000
_cell.length_c   1.000
_cell.angle_alpha   90.00
_cell.angle_beta   90.00
_cell.angle_gamma   90.00
#
_symmetry.space_group_name_H-M   'P 1'
#
loop_
_entity.id
_entity.type
_entity.pdbx_description
1 polymer ?
#
loop_
_entity_poly.entity_id
_entity_poly.type
_entity_poly.pdbx_seq_one_letter_code
_entity_poly.pdbx_strand_id
1 'polypeptide(L)'
;MSDDLDTVRLTVGNKIIEGWDSVRVTRSIERFPSDFSLGLMDFYPGTNDKQLVQEGQSCEVRIGNDLVLTGYVDSWEPSITRSRHEVQANGRSKCQDLVDCSAEWPNNVINQSDALSIASRLASWYGISVSCDASDLVNVPQFTINWGESPQE
;
A
#
# COMPACT_ATOMS: atom_id res chain seq x y z
N MET A 1 23.26 20.94 11.07
CA MET A 1 22.50 19.71 10.82
C MET A 1 21.18 20.17 10.24
N SER A 2 21.07 20.21 8.92
CA SER A 2 19.78 20.46 8.28
C SER A 2 18.95 19.20 8.52
N ASP A 3 17.86 19.34 9.24
CA ASP A 3 16.83 18.31 9.33
C ASP A 3 16.40 18.00 7.91
N ASP A 4 16.60 16.77 7.51
CA ASP A 4 16.32 16.27 6.18
C ASP A 4 14.82 15.94 6.07
N LEU A 5 14.00 16.98 6.34
CA LEU A 5 12.54 16.87 6.42
C LEU A 5 11.89 16.45 5.11
N ASP A 6 12.64 16.62 4.00
CA ASP A 6 12.14 16.35 2.64
C ASP A 6 12.69 15.05 2.04
N THR A 7 13.53 14.32 2.77
CA THR A 7 14.08 13.06 2.25
C THR A 7 13.02 11.97 2.20
N VAL A 8 12.82 11.40 1.01
CA VAL A 8 11.94 10.26 0.82
C VAL A 8 12.71 8.96 0.98
N ARG A 9 12.22 8.09 1.84
CA ARG A 9 12.80 6.77 2.15
C ARG A 9 11.81 5.68 1.80
N LEU A 10 12.28 4.71 1.03
CA LEU A 10 11.59 3.43 0.83
C LEU A 10 12.32 2.37 1.65
N THR A 11 11.65 1.82 2.63
CA THR A 11 12.15 0.69 3.42
C THR A 11 11.51 -0.60 2.95
N VAL A 12 12.31 -1.57 2.55
CA VAL A 12 11.86 -2.91 2.13
C VAL A 12 12.65 -3.95 2.91
N GLY A 13 11.99 -4.64 3.83
CA GLY A 13 12.67 -5.53 4.77
C GLY A 13 13.71 -4.77 5.61
N ASN A 14 14.99 -5.14 5.49
CA ASN A 14 16.11 -4.50 6.19
C ASN A 14 16.85 -3.46 5.34
N LYS A 15 16.34 -3.14 4.14
CA LYS A 15 16.98 -2.21 3.22
C LYS A 15 16.26 -0.87 3.25
N ILE A 16 17.03 0.21 3.25
CA ILE A 16 16.54 1.58 3.10
C ILE A 16 17.10 2.11 1.80
N ILE A 17 16.23 2.63 0.95
CA ILE A 17 16.56 3.19 -0.36
C ILE A 17 16.19 4.67 -0.33
N GLU A 18 17.15 5.52 -0.65
CA GLU A 18 17.06 6.99 -0.66
C GLU A 18 17.63 7.54 -1.96
N GLY A 19 17.50 8.83 -2.17
CA GLY A 19 18.11 9.52 -3.33
C GLY A 19 17.25 9.45 -4.58
N TRP A 20 15.94 9.46 -4.42
CA TRP A 20 14.98 9.43 -5.52
C TRP A 20 15.02 10.72 -6.34
N ASP A 21 15.08 10.60 -7.67
CA ASP A 21 15.00 11.73 -8.60
C ASP A 21 13.56 12.17 -8.86
N SER A 22 12.63 11.25 -8.79
CA SER A 22 11.22 11.53 -8.92
C SER A 22 10.43 10.81 -7.84
N VAL A 23 9.49 11.53 -7.23
CA VAL A 23 8.65 11.03 -6.15
C VAL A 23 7.21 11.40 -6.43
N ARG A 24 6.35 10.41 -6.40
CA ARG A 24 4.90 10.59 -6.40
C ARG A 24 4.30 9.67 -5.33
N VAL A 25 3.58 10.26 -4.41
CA VAL A 25 2.77 9.53 -3.43
C VAL A 25 1.36 10.08 -3.48
N THR A 26 0.38 9.22 -3.73
CA THR A 26 -1.02 9.61 -3.86
C THR A 26 -1.80 9.03 -2.68
N ARG A 27 -2.49 9.89 -1.95
CA ARG A 27 -3.45 9.53 -0.92
C ARG A 27 -4.78 10.21 -1.21
N SER A 28 -5.87 9.46 -1.12
CA SER A 28 -7.21 9.97 -1.38
C SER A 28 -8.18 9.42 -0.32
N ILE A 29 -9.21 10.20 -0.01
CA ILE A 29 -10.32 9.75 0.83
C ILE A 29 -11.40 8.99 0.03
N GLU A 30 -11.37 9.12 -1.28
CA GLU A 30 -12.38 8.52 -2.18
C GLU A 30 -11.87 7.26 -2.89
N ARG A 31 -10.57 6.99 -2.82
CA ARG A 31 -9.96 5.90 -3.58
C ARG A 31 -9.10 5.00 -2.69
N PHE A 32 -9.33 3.72 -2.78
CA PHE A 32 -8.45 2.66 -2.32
C PHE A 32 -7.67 2.08 -3.51
N PRO A 33 -6.45 1.63 -3.28
CA PRO A 33 -5.53 1.97 -2.20
C PRO A 33 -4.81 3.31 -2.48
N SER A 34 -4.06 3.82 -1.49
CA SER A 34 -3.03 4.83 -1.75
C SER A 34 -1.90 4.21 -2.56
N ASP A 35 -1.22 4.98 -3.39
CA ASP A 35 -0.14 4.51 -4.26
C ASP A 35 1.13 5.35 -4.14
N PHE A 36 2.26 4.77 -4.53
CA PHE A 36 3.51 5.48 -4.73
C PHE A 36 4.21 5.06 -6.01
N SER A 37 4.95 6.00 -6.58
CA SER A 37 5.84 5.79 -7.71
C SER A 37 7.12 6.57 -7.46
N LEU A 38 8.24 5.87 -7.37
CA LEU A 38 9.54 6.42 -7.02
C LEU A 38 10.53 6.07 -8.14
N GLY A 39 11.16 7.08 -8.72
CA GLY A 39 12.16 6.92 -9.77
C GLY A 39 13.55 7.27 -9.27
N LEU A 40 14.51 6.41 -9.55
CA LEU A 40 15.91 6.55 -9.20
C LEU A 40 16.78 6.38 -10.45
N MET A 41 17.74 7.26 -10.67
CA MET A 41 18.82 6.99 -11.61
C MET A 41 19.78 5.98 -11.01
N ASP A 42 19.81 4.79 -11.58
CA ASP A 42 20.78 3.77 -11.21
C ASP A 42 22.12 4.09 -11.89
N PHE A 43 23.05 4.62 -11.12
CA PHE A 43 24.39 4.96 -11.59
C PHE A 43 25.45 4.20 -10.81
N TYR A 44 25.48 2.88 -10.94
CA TYR A 44 26.62 2.08 -10.52
C TYR A 44 27.11 1.17 -11.64
N PRO A 45 28.06 1.64 -12.48
CA PRO A 45 28.76 0.75 -13.40
C PRO A 45 29.62 -0.20 -12.56
N GLY A 46 29.27 -1.45 -12.53
CA GLY A 46 30.15 -2.51 -12.03
C GLY A 46 29.75 -3.23 -10.76
N THR A 47 28.63 -2.94 -10.16
CA THR A 47 28.08 -3.80 -9.12
C THR A 47 27.12 -4.82 -9.74
N ASN A 48 27.46 -6.11 -9.62
CA ASN A 48 26.54 -7.22 -9.88
C ASN A 48 25.47 -7.28 -8.76
N ASP A 49 24.90 -6.14 -8.39
CA ASP A 49 23.90 -6.14 -7.34
C ASP A 49 22.61 -6.72 -7.86
N LYS A 50 22.32 -7.90 -7.30
CA LYS A 50 21.05 -8.58 -7.40
C LYS A 50 19.94 -7.57 -7.13
N GLN A 51 18.85 -7.70 -7.84
CA GLN A 51 17.61 -6.97 -7.64
C GLN A 51 17.41 -6.58 -6.17
N LEU A 52 17.52 -5.28 -5.89
CA LEU A 52 17.50 -4.74 -4.52
C LEU A 52 16.15 -5.00 -3.83
N VAL A 53 15.09 -5.05 -4.62
CA VAL A 53 13.71 -5.18 -4.18
C VAL A 53 13.01 -6.22 -5.05
N GLN A 54 12.14 -7.01 -4.47
CA GLN A 54 11.29 -7.97 -5.15
C GLN A 54 9.82 -7.55 -5.05
N GLU A 55 9.08 -7.80 -6.10
CA GLU A 55 7.62 -7.62 -6.14
C GLU A 55 6.96 -8.44 -5.03
N GLY A 56 5.93 -7.88 -4.41
CA GLY A 56 5.21 -8.49 -3.29
C GLY A 56 5.88 -8.29 -1.91
N GLN A 57 7.08 -7.72 -1.84
CA GLN A 57 7.69 -7.43 -0.54
C GLN A 57 6.96 -6.29 0.18
N SER A 58 6.77 -6.45 1.49
CA SER A 58 6.25 -5.38 2.33
C SER A 58 7.21 -4.20 2.36
N CYS A 59 6.65 -3.00 2.32
CA CYS A 59 7.41 -1.77 2.32
C CYS A 59 6.77 -0.66 3.16
N GLU A 60 7.61 0.29 3.54
CA GLU A 60 7.20 1.55 4.16
C GLU A 60 7.78 2.71 3.36
N VAL A 61 6.95 3.71 3.07
CA VAL A 61 7.37 4.99 2.50
C VAL A 61 7.32 6.06 3.58
N ARG A 62 8.44 6.72 3.81
CA ARG A 62 8.56 7.83 4.75
C ARG A 62 9.02 9.10 4.04
N ILE A 63 8.51 10.24 4.50
CA ILE A 63 8.98 11.56 4.10
C ILE A 63 9.52 12.23 5.37
N GLY A 64 10.82 12.46 5.41
CA GLY A 64 11.49 12.83 6.65
C GLY A 64 11.28 11.78 7.74
N ASN A 65 10.66 12.16 8.82
CA ASN A 65 10.33 11.27 9.94
C ASN A 65 8.91 10.68 9.87
N ASP A 66 8.09 11.18 8.96
CA ASP A 66 6.68 10.80 8.89
C ASP A 66 6.48 9.54 8.04
N LEU A 67 5.78 8.56 8.61
CA LEU A 67 5.33 7.39 7.89
C LEU A 67 4.11 7.77 7.03
N VAL A 68 4.28 7.75 5.71
CA VAL A 68 3.25 8.18 4.77
C VAL A 68 2.43 7.01 4.23
N LEU A 69 3.08 5.87 4.01
CA LEU A 69 2.43 4.69 3.44
C LEU A 69 3.10 3.41 3.94
N THR A 70 2.28 2.42 4.30
CA THR A 70 2.69 1.04 4.52
C THR A 70 1.97 0.16 3.52
N GLY A 71 2.69 -0.71 2.83
CA GLY A 71 2.10 -1.53 1.78
C GLY A 71 3.04 -2.54 1.19
N TYR A 72 2.91 -2.75 -0.10
CA TYR A 72 3.71 -3.71 -0.88
C TYR A 72 4.27 -3.06 -2.12
N VAL A 73 5.40 -3.58 -2.59
CA VAL A 73 5.97 -3.23 -3.88
C VAL A 73 5.26 -4.03 -4.96
N ASP A 74 4.59 -3.35 -5.87
CA ASP A 74 3.90 -3.98 -7.00
C ASP A 74 4.86 -4.27 -8.16
N SER A 75 5.73 -3.31 -8.47
CA SER A 75 6.72 -3.49 -9.53
C SER A 75 8.05 -2.81 -9.22
N TRP A 76 9.12 -3.40 -9.72
CA TRP A 76 10.47 -2.88 -9.73
C TRP A 76 11.01 -2.94 -11.16
N GLU A 77 10.94 -1.83 -11.86
CA GLU A 77 11.18 -1.76 -13.30
C GLU A 77 12.52 -1.08 -13.63
N PRO A 78 13.57 -1.85 -13.87
CA PRO A 78 14.81 -1.28 -14.40
C PRO A 78 14.65 -0.98 -15.90
N SER A 79 14.96 0.25 -16.28
CA SER A 79 14.96 0.69 -17.68
C SER A 79 16.38 1.13 -18.06
N ILE A 80 16.94 0.47 -19.07
CA ILE A 80 18.30 0.73 -19.56
C ILE A 80 18.21 1.25 -20.99
N THR A 81 18.62 2.48 -21.19
CA THR A 81 18.81 3.07 -22.51
C THR A 81 20.27 3.35 -22.75
N ARG A 82 20.65 3.77 -23.98
CA ARG A 82 22.05 4.08 -24.33
C ARG A 82 22.68 5.16 -23.44
N SER A 83 21.88 6.05 -22.90
CA SER A 83 22.33 7.24 -22.14
C SER A 83 21.77 7.34 -20.73
N ARG A 84 20.87 6.43 -20.32
CA ARG A 84 20.15 6.54 -19.06
C ARG A 84 19.83 5.16 -18.50
N HIS A 85 20.17 4.96 -17.25
CA HIS A 85 19.74 3.82 -16.45
C HIS A 85 18.79 4.36 -15.39
N GLU A 86 17.56 3.89 -15.41
CA GLU A 86 16.53 4.27 -14.45
C GLU A 86 15.94 3.03 -13.81
N VAL A 87 15.57 3.18 -12.57
CA VAL A 87 14.76 2.19 -11.86
C VAL A 87 13.49 2.88 -11.37
N GLN A 88 12.36 2.29 -11.65
CA GLN A 88 11.09 2.76 -11.14
C GLN A 88 10.52 1.72 -10.16
N ALA A 89 10.26 2.17 -8.93
CA ALA A 89 9.59 1.40 -7.92
C ALA A 89 8.14 1.89 -7.79
N ASN A 90 7.20 1.01 -8.03
CA ASN A 90 5.79 1.30 -7.84
C ASN A 90 5.21 0.38 -6.77
N GLY A 91 4.25 0.89 -6.02
CA GLY A 91 3.57 0.07 -5.02
C GLY A 91 2.32 0.74 -4.49
N ARG A 92 1.58 -0.03 -3.71
CA ARG A 92 0.29 0.38 -3.14
C ARG A 92 0.24 0.12 -1.65
N SER A 93 -0.64 0.83 -0.97
CA SER A 93 -0.87 0.62 0.46
C SER A 93 -1.48 -0.77 0.73
N LYS A 94 -1.35 -1.24 1.97
CA LYS A 94 -1.89 -2.53 2.42
C LYS A 94 -3.39 -2.70 2.13
N CYS A 95 -4.12 -1.59 2.02
CA CYS A 95 -5.54 -1.61 1.64
C CYS A 95 -5.81 -2.13 0.22
N GLN A 96 -4.78 -2.37 -0.60
CA GLN A 96 -4.95 -3.04 -1.90
C GLN A 96 -5.63 -4.41 -1.77
N ASP A 97 -5.37 -5.13 -0.67
CA ASP A 97 -5.96 -6.43 -0.43
C ASP A 97 -7.50 -6.36 -0.32
N LEU A 98 -8.04 -5.22 0.11
CA LEU A 98 -9.48 -4.99 0.16
C LEU A 98 -10.13 -4.75 -1.21
N VAL A 99 -9.33 -4.49 -2.22
CA VAL A 99 -9.76 -4.22 -3.61
C VAL A 99 -9.53 -5.44 -4.49
N ASP A 100 -8.33 -6.01 -4.38
CA ASP A 100 -7.86 -7.05 -5.29
C ASP A 100 -8.33 -8.46 -4.88
N CYS A 101 -8.75 -8.64 -3.62
CA CYS A 101 -9.17 -9.93 -3.09
C CYS A 101 -10.69 -9.99 -2.87
N SER A 102 -11.27 -11.19 -3.02
CA SER A 102 -12.68 -11.39 -2.75
C SER A 102 -12.99 -11.36 -1.25
N ALA A 103 -14.10 -10.76 -0.88
CA ALA A 103 -14.59 -10.78 0.50
C ALA A 103 -14.95 -12.20 0.92
N GLU A 104 -14.49 -12.60 2.11
CA GLU A 104 -14.80 -13.92 2.68
C GLU A 104 -15.47 -13.77 4.03
N TRP A 105 -16.60 -14.46 4.20
CA TRP A 105 -17.30 -14.57 5.47
C TRP A 105 -18.11 -15.89 5.53
N PRO A 106 -18.20 -16.56 6.68
CA PRO A 106 -19.01 -17.76 6.83
C PRO A 106 -20.46 -17.54 6.39
N ASN A 107 -20.94 -18.38 5.48
CA ASN A 107 -22.29 -18.31 4.89
C ASN A 107 -22.56 -17.01 4.10
N ASN A 108 -21.58 -16.17 3.84
CA ASN A 108 -21.69 -14.89 3.13
C ASN A 108 -22.74 -13.93 3.75
N VAL A 109 -23.04 -14.07 5.02
CA VAL A 109 -24.04 -13.24 5.71
C VAL A 109 -23.51 -12.77 7.06
N ILE A 110 -23.61 -11.47 7.30
CA ILE A 110 -23.33 -10.84 8.58
C ILE A 110 -24.68 -10.29 9.12
N ASN A 111 -25.09 -10.75 10.27
CA ASN A 111 -26.35 -10.34 10.87
C ASN A 111 -26.13 -9.38 12.04
N GLN A 112 -27.11 -8.47 12.24
CA GLN A 112 -27.22 -7.63 13.43
C GLN A 112 -25.91 -6.88 13.76
N SER A 113 -25.34 -6.18 12.78
CA SER A 113 -24.05 -5.50 12.91
C SER A 113 -24.12 -4.09 12.35
N ASP A 114 -23.43 -3.16 12.96
CA ASP A 114 -23.23 -1.83 12.42
C ASP A 114 -22.14 -1.82 11.32
N ALA A 115 -22.05 -0.70 10.59
CA ALA A 115 -21.12 -0.56 9.47
C ALA A 115 -19.64 -0.75 9.89
N LEU A 116 -19.25 -0.26 11.08
CA LEU A 116 -17.89 -0.43 11.58
C LEU A 116 -17.57 -1.90 11.86
N SER A 117 -18.52 -2.61 12.48
CA SER A 117 -18.37 -4.04 12.78
C SER A 117 -18.28 -4.86 11.49
N ILE A 118 -19.09 -4.56 10.47
CA ILE A 118 -19.04 -5.21 9.16
C ILE A 118 -17.70 -4.98 8.51
N ALA A 119 -17.29 -3.72 8.35
CA ALA A 119 -16.00 -3.35 7.75
C ALA A 119 -14.80 -3.97 8.50
N SER A 120 -14.82 -3.96 9.85
CA SER A 120 -13.77 -4.55 10.66
C SER A 120 -13.65 -6.06 10.48
N ARG A 121 -14.77 -6.76 10.34
CA ARG A 121 -14.81 -8.20 10.09
C ARG A 121 -14.21 -8.53 8.73
N LEU A 122 -14.62 -7.83 7.67
CA LEU A 122 -14.11 -8.03 6.32
C LEU A 122 -12.61 -7.70 6.21
N ALA A 123 -12.18 -6.59 6.80
CA ALA A 123 -10.79 -6.16 6.77
C ALA A 123 -9.85 -7.02 7.63
N SER A 124 -10.37 -7.67 8.68
CA SER A 124 -9.57 -8.48 9.61
C SER A 124 -8.88 -9.68 8.97
N TRP A 125 -9.47 -10.26 7.92
CA TRP A 125 -8.87 -11.35 7.14
C TRP A 125 -7.55 -10.95 6.49
N TYR A 126 -7.41 -9.67 6.16
CA TYR A 126 -6.20 -9.08 5.55
C TYR A 126 -5.29 -8.43 6.59
N GLY A 127 -5.60 -8.59 7.89
CA GLY A 127 -4.85 -7.97 8.98
C GLY A 127 -4.88 -6.44 8.94
N ILE A 128 -6.00 -5.86 8.46
CA ILE A 128 -6.24 -4.43 8.40
C ILE A 128 -7.21 -4.06 9.51
N SER A 129 -6.85 -3.06 10.30
CA SER A 129 -7.71 -2.50 11.34
C SER A 129 -8.55 -1.35 10.80
N VAL A 130 -9.81 -1.29 11.21
CA VAL A 130 -10.74 -0.24 10.82
C VAL A 130 -11.13 0.55 12.06
N SER A 131 -11.14 1.87 11.97
CA SER A 131 -11.60 2.78 13.01
C SER A 131 -12.61 3.77 12.44
N CYS A 132 -13.54 4.22 13.27
CA CYS A 132 -14.54 5.20 12.90
C CYS A 132 -14.78 6.15 14.08
N ASP A 133 -14.86 7.44 13.80
CA ASP A 133 -15.15 8.46 14.80
C ASP A 133 -16.65 8.74 14.97
N ALA A 134 -17.51 8.17 14.08
CA ALA A 134 -18.95 8.29 14.20
C ALA A 134 -19.49 7.44 15.37
N SER A 135 -20.33 8.04 16.20
CA SER A 135 -20.92 7.41 17.38
C SER A 135 -22.36 6.91 17.21
N ASP A 136 -22.98 7.24 16.07
CA ASP A 136 -24.40 7.01 15.78
C ASP A 136 -24.63 6.00 14.65
N LEU A 137 -23.79 4.97 14.59
CA LEU A 137 -23.87 3.93 13.57
C LEU A 137 -25.16 3.10 13.75
N VAL A 138 -25.94 3.02 12.68
CA VAL A 138 -27.20 2.27 12.67
C VAL A 138 -26.91 0.78 12.49
N ASN A 139 -27.64 -0.05 13.25
CA ASN A 139 -27.55 -1.49 13.11
C ASN A 139 -28.21 -1.97 11.80
N VAL A 140 -27.49 -2.73 11.02
CA VAL A 140 -27.94 -3.38 9.80
C VAL A 140 -28.46 -4.78 10.18
N PRO A 141 -29.74 -5.08 9.94
CA PRO A 141 -30.30 -6.37 10.30
C PRO A 141 -29.62 -7.56 9.63
N GLN A 142 -29.27 -7.39 8.36
CA GLN A 142 -28.58 -8.39 7.55
C GLN A 142 -27.77 -7.73 6.47
N PHE A 143 -26.50 -8.12 6.35
CA PHE A 143 -25.58 -7.75 5.27
C PHE A 143 -25.19 -9.02 4.54
N THR A 144 -25.32 -9.05 3.23
CA THR A 144 -25.00 -10.21 2.39
C THR A 144 -23.85 -9.89 1.45
N ILE A 145 -22.88 -10.77 1.39
CA ILE A 145 -21.73 -10.70 0.50
C ILE A 145 -22.03 -11.57 -0.71
N ASN A 146 -21.97 -11.00 -1.92
CA ASN A 146 -22.12 -11.78 -3.13
C ASN A 146 -20.78 -12.44 -3.53
N TRP A 147 -20.88 -13.52 -4.29
CA TRP A 147 -19.72 -14.23 -4.75
C TRP A 147 -18.86 -13.36 -5.68
N GLY A 148 -17.60 -13.20 -5.31
CA GLY A 148 -16.62 -12.45 -6.10
C GLY A 148 -16.57 -10.95 -5.81
N GLU A 149 -17.43 -10.42 -4.93
CA GLU A 149 -17.31 -9.05 -4.44
C GLU A 149 -16.06 -8.88 -3.59
N SER A 150 -15.39 -7.75 -3.75
CA SER A 150 -14.28 -7.34 -2.89
C SER A 150 -14.79 -6.71 -1.59
N PRO A 151 -14.00 -6.65 -0.52
CA PRO A 151 -14.40 -5.94 0.71
C PRO A 151 -14.71 -4.46 0.51
N GLN A 152 -14.24 -3.85 -0.58
CA GLN A 152 -14.49 -2.45 -0.91
C GLN A 152 -15.88 -2.23 -1.53
N GLU A 153 -16.38 -3.18 -2.30
CA GLU A 153 -17.70 -3.11 -2.96
C GLU A 153 -18.84 -3.22 -1.97
#